data_a782ea2c6e37f41ec0217964df4564c1
#
_entry.id   a782ea2c6e37f41ec0217964df4564c1
#
_cell.length_a   1.000
_cell.length_b   1.000
_cell.length_c   1.000
_cell.angle_alpha   90.00
_cell.angle_beta   90.00
_cell.angle_gamma   90.00
#
_symmetry.space_group_name_H-M   'P 1'
#
loop_
_entity.id
_entity.type
_entity.pdbx_description
1 polymer ?
#
loop_
_entity_poly.entity_id
_entity_poly.type
_entity_poly.pdbx_seq_one_letter_code
_entity_poly.pdbx_strand_id
1 'polypeptide(L)'
;APEYDENGLPVYESVRAVFDKMESLIDAGKVKAVYTLGMKGLGEALCKMAFGNRIGFEASEQLHHVFKPVYGAFVIEADGELTGIPCIGETVADYTLTINGETIDLDDIQQRWEATLEPVYPRITKAPQVVVPTYNYEASEHAHAAAKIAQPRVLIPVFPGTNCEYDTARAFERAGAKADIVVIRNKNADQIRESVELVKGMIEKTQIIALPGGFSGGDEPEGSAKFIVS
;
A
#
# COMPACT_ATOMS: atom_id res chain seq x y z
N ALA A 1 17.58 14.42 8.61
CA ALA A 1 17.75 13.31 9.57
C ALA A 1 17.46 13.80 10.99
N PRO A 2 16.91 12.97 11.87
CA PRO A 2 16.75 13.29 13.28
C PRO A 2 18.09 13.26 14.02
N GLU A 3 18.11 13.84 15.22
CA GLU A 3 19.21 13.71 16.18
C GLU A 3 19.16 12.36 16.88
N TYR A 4 20.34 11.89 17.34
CA TYR A 4 20.49 10.64 18.08
C TYR A 4 21.15 10.92 19.44
N ASP A 5 20.74 10.20 20.44
CA ASP A 5 21.34 10.25 21.77
C ASP A 5 22.69 9.49 21.83
N GLU A 6 23.33 9.51 22.99
CA GLU A 6 24.61 8.83 23.27
C GLU A 6 24.54 7.29 23.10
N ASN A 7 23.33 6.71 23.19
CA ASN A 7 23.09 5.28 23.01
C ASN A 7 22.74 4.93 21.54
N GLY A 8 22.71 5.93 20.65
CA GLY A 8 22.36 5.76 19.24
C GLY A 8 20.85 5.60 18.99
N LEU A 9 20.01 6.01 19.94
CA LEU A 9 18.56 6.05 19.77
C LEU A 9 18.11 7.41 19.26
N PRO A 10 17.11 7.47 18.35
CA PRO A 10 16.60 8.74 17.86
C PRO A 10 15.92 9.54 18.98
N VAL A 11 16.20 10.83 19.05
CA VAL A 11 15.53 11.77 19.97
C VAL A 11 14.11 12.04 19.44
N TYR A 12 13.08 11.72 20.22
CA TYR A 12 11.68 11.76 19.79
C TYR A 12 11.24 13.14 19.27
N GLU A 13 11.62 14.21 19.94
CA GLU A 13 11.29 15.58 19.55
C GLU A 13 11.88 15.91 18.17
N SER A 14 13.10 15.46 17.93
CA SER A 14 13.79 15.63 16.63
C SER A 14 13.14 14.79 15.53
N VAL A 15 12.76 13.53 15.83
CA VAL A 15 12.00 12.68 14.88
C VAL A 15 10.68 13.34 14.50
N ARG A 16 9.94 13.86 15.49
CA ARG A 16 8.67 14.56 15.26
C ARG A 16 8.85 15.77 14.38
N ALA A 17 9.86 16.60 14.66
CA ALA A 17 10.17 17.79 13.86
C ALA A 17 10.49 17.44 12.39
N VAL A 18 11.20 16.32 12.17
CA VAL A 18 11.48 15.83 10.80
C VAL A 18 10.19 15.40 10.11
N PHE A 19 9.29 14.71 10.79
CA PHE A 19 8.03 14.24 10.23
C PHE A 19 7.07 15.40 9.94
N ASP A 20 6.90 16.34 10.88
CA ASP A 20 6.08 17.55 10.70
C ASP A 20 6.61 18.39 9.50
N LYS A 21 7.93 18.48 9.35
CA LYS A 21 8.55 19.14 8.19
C LYS A 21 8.23 18.41 6.89
N MET A 22 8.31 17.07 6.88
CA MET A 22 7.98 16.27 5.69
C MET A 22 6.51 16.43 5.29
N GLU A 23 5.59 16.32 6.24
CA GLU A 23 4.17 16.54 6.01
C GLU A 23 3.92 17.92 5.39
N SER A 24 4.48 18.97 5.97
CA SER A 24 4.37 20.33 5.45
C SER A 24 4.88 20.49 4.01
N LEU A 25 5.95 19.78 3.65
CA LEU A 25 6.51 19.84 2.28
C LEU A 25 5.64 19.07 1.29
N ILE A 26 5.08 17.95 1.70
CA ILE A 26 4.14 17.15 0.89
C ILE A 26 2.87 17.95 0.64
N ASP A 27 2.28 18.53 1.68
CA ASP A 27 1.06 19.35 1.58
C ASP A 27 1.26 20.59 0.70
N ALA A 28 2.45 21.16 0.74
CA ALA A 28 2.84 22.28 -0.12
C ALA A 28 3.16 21.87 -1.57
N GLY A 29 3.07 20.59 -1.93
CA GLY A 29 3.41 20.08 -3.26
C GLY A 29 4.89 20.23 -3.63
N LYS A 30 5.79 20.30 -2.66
CA LYS A 30 7.23 20.49 -2.86
C LYS A 30 8.01 19.19 -3.05
N VAL A 31 7.41 18.07 -2.77
CA VAL A 31 8.04 16.73 -2.82
C VAL A 31 7.45 15.94 -3.99
N LYS A 32 8.31 15.46 -4.89
CA LYS A 32 7.95 14.56 -6.00
C LYS A 32 8.01 13.10 -5.60
N ALA A 33 9.07 12.72 -4.90
CA ALA A 33 9.29 11.39 -4.39
C ALA A 33 9.97 11.43 -3.03
N VAL A 34 9.73 10.44 -2.19
CA VAL A 34 10.34 10.32 -0.87
C VAL A 34 10.67 8.86 -0.58
N TYR A 35 11.80 8.65 0.06
CA TYR A 35 12.24 7.35 0.54
C TYR A 35 12.76 7.46 1.98
N THR A 36 12.34 6.55 2.85
CA THR A 36 12.84 6.48 4.23
C THR A 36 14.16 5.73 4.28
N LEU A 37 15.16 6.27 4.98
CA LEU A 37 16.41 5.57 5.18
C LEU A 37 16.23 4.40 6.16
N GLY A 38 16.78 3.26 5.78
CA GLY A 38 16.75 2.03 6.55
C GLY A 38 18.15 1.53 6.89
N MET A 39 18.27 0.21 7.00
CA MET A 39 19.50 -0.46 7.44
C MET A 39 20.72 -0.22 6.53
N LYS A 40 20.52 -0.01 5.24
CA LYS A 40 21.62 0.22 4.29
C LYS A 40 21.77 1.70 3.88
N GLY A 41 21.13 2.58 4.64
CA GLY A 41 21.30 4.02 4.58
C GLY A 41 20.97 4.67 3.24
N LEU A 42 21.74 5.73 2.94
CA LEU A 42 21.55 6.58 1.76
C LEU A 42 21.78 5.82 0.45
N GLY A 43 22.78 4.94 0.39
CA GLY A 43 23.09 4.18 -0.81
C GLY A 43 21.94 3.29 -1.27
N GLU A 44 21.27 2.60 -0.34
CA GLU A 44 20.06 1.83 -0.65
C GLU A 44 18.93 2.73 -1.14
N ALA A 45 18.71 3.86 -0.47
CA ALA A 45 17.65 4.79 -0.81
C ALA A 45 17.79 5.33 -2.23
N LEU A 46 18.98 5.81 -2.59
CA LEU A 46 19.27 6.34 -3.93
C LEU A 46 19.08 5.28 -5.02
N CYS A 47 19.60 4.05 -4.82
CA CYS A 47 19.39 2.96 -5.78
C CYS A 47 17.90 2.66 -5.96
N LYS A 48 17.15 2.50 -4.88
CA LYS A 48 15.73 2.12 -4.97
C LYS A 48 14.83 3.22 -5.52
N MET A 49 15.14 4.48 -5.25
CA MET A 49 14.45 5.60 -5.89
C MET A 49 14.72 5.64 -7.40
N ALA A 50 15.92 5.29 -7.83
CA ALA A 50 16.32 5.25 -9.23
C ALA A 50 15.64 4.12 -10.03
N PHE A 51 15.41 2.94 -9.42
CA PHE A 51 14.96 1.73 -10.13
C PHE A 51 13.61 1.89 -10.84
N GLY A 52 12.65 2.59 -10.22
CA GLY A 52 11.28 2.66 -10.71
C GLY A 52 11.15 3.33 -12.08
N ASN A 53 11.75 4.51 -12.22
CA ASN A 53 11.68 5.30 -13.45
C ASN A 53 12.97 5.24 -14.28
N ARG A 54 13.97 4.45 -13.86
CA ARG A 54 15.27 4.34 -14.50
C ARG A 54 15.97 5.71 -14.64
N ILE A 55 15.93 6.50 -13.58
CA ILE A 55 16.56 7.80 -13.50
C ILE A 55 17.80 7.66 -12.62
N GLY A 56 18.94 8.15 -13.08
CA GLY A 56 20.18 8.12 -12.33
C GLY A 56 20.31 9.27 -11.32
N PHE A 57 21.42 9.27 -10.61
CA PHE A 57 21.73 10.30 -9.61
C PHE A 57 23.22 10.63 -9.65
N GLU A 58 23.55 11.92 -9.59
CA GLU A 58 24.89 12.43 -9.44
C GLU A 58 25.00 13.30 -8.18
N ALA A 59 25.91 12.92 -7.29
CA ALA A 59 26.15 13.66 -6.06
C ALA A 59 26.88 15.00 -6.36
N SER A 60 26.36 16.11 -5.82
CA SER A 60 26.94 17.45 -5.96
C SER A 60 28.06 17.75 -4.96
N GLU A 61 28.16 16.92 -3.91
CA GLU A 61 29.18 17.04 -2.87
C GLU A 61 29.68 15.67 -2.43
N GLN A 62 30.73 15.65 -1.61
CA GLN A 62 31.27 14.42 -1.07
C GLN A 62 30.32 13.85 -0.01
N LEU A 63 29.78 12.67 -0.26
CA LEU A 63 28.89 11.97 0.63
C LEU A 63 29.66 10.99 1.52
N HIS A 64 29.49 11.11 2.84
CA HIS A 64 30.12 10.24 3.82
C HIS A 64 29.15 9.24 4.39
N HIS A 65 29.64 8.05 4.76
CA HIS A 65 28.85 7.04 5.45
C HIS A 65 27.54 6.64 4.75
N VAL A 66 27.55 6.57 3.43
CA VAL A 66 26.37 6.31 2.58
C VAL A 66 25.62 5.00 2.94
N PHE A 67 26.26 4.06 3.63
CA PHE A 67 25.67 2.81 4.09
C PHE A 67 25.34 2.78 5.58
N LYS A 68 25.48 3.93 6.28
CA LYS A 68 25.13 4.02 7.70
C LYS A 68 23.60 3.98 7.88
N PRO A 69 23.06 3.12 8.76
CA PRO A 69 21.64 3.17 9.11
C PRO A 69 21.28 4.54 9.73
N VAL A 70 20.19 5.14 9.22
CA VAL A 70 19.67 6.42 9.75
C VAL A 70 18.15 6.34 9.81
N TYR A 71 17.62 5.80 10.88
CA TYR A 71 16.19 5.65 11.07
C TYR A 71 15.50 7.00 11.31
N GLY A 72 14.32 7.20 10.71
CA GLY A 72 13.59 8.46 10.81
C GLY A 72 14.09 9.57 9.88
N ALA A 73 15.10 9.28 9.03
CA ALA A 73 15.56 10.19 7.99
C ALA A 73 14.89 9.89 6.65
N PHE A 74 14.82 10.91 5.78
CA PHE A 74 14.26 10.81 4.45
C PHE A 74 15.24 11.32 3.39
N VAL A 75 15.19 10.71 2.20
CA VAL A 75 15.67 11.30 0.96
C VAL A 75 14.47 11.75 0.17
N ILE A 76 14.51 12.94 -0.38
CA ILE A 76 13.41 13.52 -1.13
C ILE A 76 13.90 13.99 -2.49
N GLU A 77 13.06 13.83 -3.50
CA GLU A 77 13.19 14.47 -4.80
C GLU A 77 12.27 15.69 -4.83
N ALA A 78 12.79 16.83 -5.29
CA ALA A 78 12.06 18.08 -5.37
C ALA A 78 12.46 18.88 -6.61
N ASP A 79 11.62 19.84 -7.03
CA ASP A 79 11.93 20.79 -8.07
C ASP A 79 12.77 21.95 -7.50
N GLY A 80 14.08 21.74 -7.41
CA GLY A 80 15.02 22.73 -6.90
C GLY A 80 15.26 22.69 -5.40
N GLU A 81 16.00 23.68 -4.89
CA GLU A 81 16.45 23.73 -3.50
C GLU A 81 15.33 23.99 -2.51
N LEU A 82 15.37 23.29 -1.39
CA LEU A 82 14.46 23.47 -0.27
C LEU A 82 15.16 24.13 0.92
N THR A 83 14.59 25.22 1.43
CA THR A 83 15.15 25.95 2.56
C THR A 83 15.32 25.08 3.80
N GLY A 84 16.56 25.01 4.29
CA GLY A 84 16.93 24.26 5.49
C GLY A 84 17.00 22.75 5.30
N ILE A 85 17.09 22.30 4.04
CA ILE A 85 17.34 20.90 3.68
C ILE A 85 18.55 20.88 2.76
N PRO A 86 19.62 20.14 3.09
CA PRO A 86 20.79 20.05 2.22
C PRO A 86 20.45 19.37 0.89
N CYS A 87 20.87 19.95 -0.20
CA CYS A 87 20.85 19.31 -1.52
C CYS A 87 22.11 18.43 -1.62
N ILE A 88 21.92 17.14 -1.84
CA ILE A 88 23.00 16.16 -1.91
C ILE A 88 23.40 15.79 -3.34
N GLY A 89 22.64 16.23 -4.33
CA GLY A 89 22.88 15.94 -5.73
C GLY A 89 21.65 16.14 -6.60
N GLU A 90 21.76 15.72 -7.85
CA GLU A 90 20.73 15.90 -8.87
C GLU A 90 20.39 14.57 -9.54
N THR A 91 19.15 14.47 -10.02
CA THR A 91 18.73 13.36 -10.88
C THR A 91 19.28 13.58 -12.30
N VAL A 92 19.73 12.50 -12.94
CA VAL A 92 20.30 12.52 -14.29
C VAL A 92 19.60 11.52 -15.19
N ALA A 93 19.60 11.79 -16.51
CA ALA A 93 18.94 10.94 -17.48
C ALA A 93 19.64 9.58 -17.66
N ASP A 94 20.97 9.57 -17.51
CA ASP A 94 21.75 8.33 -17.59
C ASP A 94 21.45 7.46 -16.37
N TYR A 95 21.19 6.17 -16.62
CA TYR A 95 20.83 5.23 -15.55
C TYR A 95 22.06 4.77 -14.76
N THR A 96 22.70 5.74 -14.11
CA THR A 96 23.93 5.57 -13.32
C THR A 96 23.81 6.22 -11.95
N LEU A 97 24.61 5.74 -11.01
CA LEU A 97 24.79 6.34 -9.70
C LEU A 97 26.22 6.83 -9.56
N THR A 98 26.41 8.16 -9.52
CA THR A 98 27.72 8.78 -9.34
C THR A 98 27.84 9.39 -7.95
N ILE A 99 28.76 8.84 -7.14
CA ILE A 99 29.04 9.30 -5.77
C ILE A 99 30.55 9.37 -5.57
N ASN A 100 31.04 10.48 -5.07
CA ASN A 100 32.47 10.70 -4.74
C ASN A 100 33.42 10.45 -5.94
N GLY A 101 32.95 10.71 -7.15
CA GLY A 101 33.73 10.52 -8.39
C GLY A 101 33.70 9.07 -8.91
N GLU A 102 33.02 8.16 -8.27
CA GLU A 102 32.80 6.80 -8.76
C GLU A 102 31.43 6.68 -9.39
N THR A 103 31.35 6.12 -10.59
CA THR A 103 30.11 5.89 -11.33
C THR A 103 29.81 4.39 -11.40
N ILE A 104 28.62 4.03 -11.04
CA ILE A 104 28.12 2.64 -11.03
C ILE A 104 26.93 2.54 -11.97
N ASP A 105 26.88 1.49 -12.78
CA ASP A 105 25.73 1.15 -13.61
C ASP A 105 24.59 0.61 -12.73
N LEU A 106 23.45 1.26 -12.79
CA LEU A 106 22.27 0.86 -12.01
C LEU A 106 21.58 -0.38 -12.56
N ASP A 107 21.75 -0.74 -13.84
CA ASP A 107 21.29 -2.01 -14.38
C ASP A 107 21.94 -3.20 -13.66
N ASP A 108 23.26 -3.13 -13.45
CA ASP A 108 24.00 -4.17 -12.73
C ASP A 108 23.53 -4.30 -11.27
N ILE A 109 23.31 -3.19 -10.59
CA ILE A 109 22.85 -3.17 -9.20
C ILE A 109 21.42 -3.71 -9.11
N GLN A 110 20.52 -3.26 -9.98
CA GLN A 110 19.13 -3.72 -10.01
C GLN A 110 19.05 -5.23 -10.29
N GLN A 111 19.77 -5.72 -11.28
CA GLN A 111 19.80 -7.15 -11.59
C GLN A 111 20.28 -8.00 -10.42
N ARG A 112 21.32 -7.58 -9.71
CA ARG A 112 21.82 -8.28 -8.51
C ARG A 112 20.80 -8.29 -7.38
N TRP A 113 20.13 -7.15 -7.16
CA TRP A 113 19.09 -7.03 -6.13
C TRP A 113 17.89 -7.93 -6.45
N GLU A 114 17.43 -7.91 -7.68
CA GLU A 114 16.29 -8.69 -8.14
C GLU A 114 16.59 -10.19 -8.19
N ALA A 115 17.82 -10.58 -8.51
CA ALA A 115 18.23 -11.99 -8.60
C ALA A 115 18.31 -12.72 -7.26
N THR A 116 18.24 -12.01 -6.14
CA THR A 116 18.43 -12.61 -4.80
C THR A 116 17.44 -13.75 -4.52
N LEU A 117 16.18 -13.64 -4.93
CA LEU A 117 15.14 -14.66 -4.73
C LEU A 117 14.77 -15.41 -6.01
N GLU A 118 15.36 -15.06 -7.15
CA GLU A 118 14.99 -15.63 -8.46
C GLU A 118 14.99 -17.16 -8.52
N PRO A 119 15.92 -17.89 -7.86
CA PRO A 119 15.91 -19.35 -7.87
C PRO A 119 14.73 -19.99 -7.12
N VAL A 120 14.13 -19.26 -6.18
CA VAL A 120 13.07 -19.78 -5.29
C VAL A 120 11.72 -19.17 -5.66
N TYR A 121 11.73 -17.90 -6.09
CA TYR A 121 10.55 -17.15 -6.45
C TYR A 121 10.85 -16.29 -7.70
N PRO A 122 10.70 -16.85 -8.89
CA PRO A 122 10.99 -16.14 -10.14
C PRO A 122 10.10 -14.93 -10.33
N ARG A 123 10.67 -13.79 -10.73
CA ARG A 123 9.92 -12.56 -11.07
C ARG A 123 9.02 -12.74 -12.27
N ILE A 124 9.48 -13.54 -13.24
CA ILE A 124 8.75 -13.83 -14.47
C ILE A 124 8.50 -15.32 -14.53
N THR A 125 7.24 -15.72 -14.45
CA THR A 125 6.85 -17.11 -14.68
C THR A 125 6.94 -17.41 -16.17
N LYS A 126 7.44 -18.61 -16.50
CA LYS A 126 7.40 -19.14 -17.86
C LYS A 126 5.96 -19.50 -18.19
N ALA A 127 5.16 -18.51 -18.53
CA ALA A 127 3.82 -18.76 -19.04
C ALA A 127 3.87 -18.97 -20.57
N PRO A 128 3.04 -19.86 -21.12
CA PRO A 128 2.89 -19.93 -22.58
C PRO A 128 2.45 -18.56 -23.11
N GLN A 129 2.97 -18.18 -24.26
CA GLN A 129 2.48 -16.97 -24.95
C GLN A 129 1.04 -17.19 -25.35
N VAL A 130 0.12 -16.63 -24.61
CA VAL A 130 -1.30 -16.65 -24.88
C VAL A 130 -1.72 -15.24 -25.30
N VAL A 131 -2.41 -15.14 -26.41
CA VAL A 131 -3.08 -13.87 -26.76
C VAL A 131 -4.19 -13.64 -25.76
N VAL A 132 -3.98 -12.68 -24.86
CA VAL A 132 -5.01 -12.28 -23.90
C VAL A 132 -6.01 -11.37 -24.62
N PRO A 133 -7.27 -11.80 -24.78
CA PRO A 133 -8.26 -10.94 -25.41
C PRO A 133 -8.54 -9.71 -24.55
N THR A 134 -8.60 -8.56 -25.18
CA THR A 134 -9.02 -7.32 -24.51
C THR A 134 -10.54 -7.24 -24.58
N TYR A 135 -11.18 -7.17 -23.42
CA TYR A 135 -12.61 -6.97 -23.31
C TYR A 135 -12.88 -5.52 -22.92
N ASN A 136 -13.55 -4.78 -23.79
CA ASN A 136 -14.09 -3.46 -23.48
C ASN A 136 -15.59 -3.60 -23.27
N TYR A 137 -16.07 -3.17 -22.12
CA TYR A 137 -17.50 -3.08 -21.87
C TYR A 137 -17.94 -1.64 -22.04
N GLU A 138 -18.77 -1.40 -23.03
CA GLU A 138 -19.45 -0.12 -23.26
C GLU A 138 -20.95 -0.34 -23.02
N ALA A 139 -21.42 0.15 -21.87
CA ALA A 139 -22.85 0.11 -21.59
C ALA A 139 -23.54 1.23 -22.35
N SER A 140 -24.48 0.88 -23.25
CA SER A 140 -25.37 1.84 -23.89
C SER A 140 -26.40 2.42 -22.90
N GLU A 141 -26.71 1.67 -21.85
CA GLU A 141 -27.62 2.08 -20.78
C GLU A 141 -27.08 1.62 -19.42
N HIS A 142 -27.19 2.47 -18.42
CA HIS A 142 -26.89 2.12 -17.05
C HIS A 142 -28.16 1.65 -16.32
N ALA A 143 -28.11 0.47 -15.72
CA ALA A 143 -29.20 -0.01 -14.89
C ALA A 143 -29.43 0.94 -13.71
N HIS A 144 -30.66 1.38 -13.55
CA HIS A 144 -31.08 2.19 -12.41
C HIS A 144 -31.86 1.35 -11.42
N ALA A 145 -31.70 1.66 -10.11
CA ALA A 145 -32.48 1.00 -9.08
C ALA A 145 -33.98 1.24 -9.31
N ALA A 146 -34.77 0.18 -9.24
CA ALA A 146 -36.21 0.24 -9.40
C ALA A 146 -36.90 1.10 -8.32
N ALA A 147 -36.33 1.11 -7.10
CA ALA A 147 -36.77 1.93 -5.98
C ALA A 147 -35.67 2.92 -5.60
N LYS A 148 -36.02 4.20 -5.54
CA LYS A 148 -35.11 5.27 -5.06
C LYS A 148 -35.29 5.39 -3.54
N ILE A 149 -34.25 5.00 -2.81
CA ILE A 149 -34.20 5.07 -1.34
C ILE A 149 -33.18 6.12 -0.96
N ALA A 150 -33.57 7.09 -0.12
CA ALA A 150 -32.71 8.20 0.26
C ALA A 150 -31.47 7.75 1.06
N GLN A 151 -31.61 6.71 1.87
CA GLN A 151 -30.53 6.09 2.63
C GLN A 151 -30.63 4.56 2.51
N PRO A 152 -29.95 3.92 1.54
CA PRO A 152 -29.97 2.49 1.39
C PRO A 152 -29.31 1.81 2.58
N ARG A 153 -29.86 0.64 2.96
CA ARG A 153 -29.27 -0.22 3.99
C ARG A 153 -28.36 -1.25 3.34
N VAL A 154 -27.24 -1.48 3.98
CA VAL A 154 -26.22 -2.44 3.55
C VAL A 154 -26.06 -3.49 4.64
N LEU A 155 -26.35 -4.74 4.33
CA LEU A 155 -26.08 -5.87 5.20
C LEU A 155 -24.67 -6.37 4.95
N ILE A 156 -23.88 -6.46 6.01
CA ILE A 156 -22.50 -6.95 6.00
C ILE A 156 -22.41 -8.18 6.91
N PRO A 157 -22.63 -9.40 6.38
CA PRO A 157 -22.49 -10.61 7.18
C PRO A 157 -21.02 -10.93 7.42
N VAL A 158 -20.69 -11.26 8.66
CA VAL A 158 -19.33 -11.58 9.11
C VAL A 158 -19.26 -13.06 9.45
N PHE A 159 -18.49 -13.79 8.67
CA PHE A 159 -18.24 -15.22 8.84
C PHE A 159 -16.88 -15.45 9.51
N PRO A 160 -16.58 -16.65 10.00
CA PRO A 160 -15.23 -16.99 10.44
C PRO A 160 -14.19 -16.70 9.37
N GLY A 161 -13.20 -15.88 9.71
CA GLY A 161 -12.16 -15.45 8.77
C GLY A 161 -12.40 -14.11 8.06
N THR A 162 -13.60 -13.52 8.16
CA THR A 162 -13.84 -12.14 7.70
C THR A 162 -13.09 -11.14 8.59
N ASN A 163 -12.48 -10.12 7.99
CA ASN A 163 -11.75 -9.08 8.74
C ASN A 163 -11.78 -7.67 8.13
N CYS A 164 -12.58 -7.43 7.12
CA CYS A 164 -12.70 -6.12 6.47
C CYS A 164 -14.10 -5.49 6.67
N GLU A 165 -14.87 -5.97 7.61
CA GLU A 165 -16.27 -5.55 7.85
C GLU A 165 -16.38 -4.07 8.25
N TYR A 166 -15.48 -3.59 9.11
CA TYR A 166 -15.50 -2.20 9.57
C TYR A 166 -15.09 -1.20 8.47
N ASP A 167 -14.10 -1.56 7.66
CA ASP A 167 -13.68 -0.71 6.55
C ASP A 167 -14.73 -0.67 5.46
N THR A 168 -15.37 -1.81 5.18
CA THR A 168 -16.51 -1.92 4.27
C THR A 168 -17.68 -1.08 4.76
N ALA A 169 -18.05 -1.17 6.04
CA ALA A 169 -19.11 -0.36 6.63
C ALA A 169 -18.82 1.14 6.49
N ARG A 170 -17.62 1.58 6.86
CA ARG A 170 -17.21 2.99 6.73
C ARG A 170 -17.26 3.52 5.30
N ALA A 171 -16.91 2.68 4.32
CA ALA A 171 -16.98 3.08 2.92
C ALA A 171 -18.42 3.33 2.46
N PHE A 172 -19.35 2.45 2.83
CA PHE A 172 -20.77 2.64 2.53
C PHE A 172 -21.41 3.81 3.29
N GLU A 173 -21.04 4.02 4.55
CA GLU A 173 -21.53 5.14 5.36
C GLU A 173 -21.05 6.49 4.81
N ARG A 174 -19.79 6.59 4.36
CA ARG A 174 -19.28 7.79 3.67
C ARG A 174 -20.03 8.07 2.37
N ALA A 175 -20.54 7.06 1.71
CA ALA A 175 -21.38 7.19 0.53
C ALA A 175 -22.86 7.49 0.86
N GLY A 176 -23.21 7.64 2.15
CA GLY A 176 -24.55 8.00 2.60
C GLY A 176 -25.48 6.83 2.89
N ALA A 177 -24.98 5.59 2.87
CA ALA A 177 -25.76 4.41 3.24
C ALA A 177 -25.80 4.20 4.77
N LYS A 178 -26.61 3.25 5.21
CA LYS A 178 -26.61 2.72 6.58
C LYS A 178 -26.06 1.29 6.56
N ALA A 179 -24.91 1.04 7.18
CA ALA A 179 -24.33 -0.28 7.27
C ALA A 179 -24.75 -1.01 8.54
N ASP A 180 -25.13 -2.28 8.37
CA ASP A 180 -25.48 -3.19 9.46
C ASP A 180 -24.53 -4.40 9.40
N ILE A 181 -23.57 -4.46 10.35
CA ILE A 181 -22.64 -5.59 10.50
C ILE A 181 -23.30 -6.67 11.32
N VAL A 182 -23.34 -7.90 10.82
CA VAL A 182 -23.95 -9.04 11.49
C VAL A 182 -22.99 -10.20 11.58
N VAL A 183 -22.59 -10.54 12.81
CA VAL A 183 -21.69 -11.67 13.07
C VAL A 183 -22.48 -12.98 13.07
N ILE A 184 -22.08 -13.90 12.20
CA ILE A 184 -22.61 -15.26 12.15
C ILE A 184 -21.99 -16.06 13.31
N ARG A 185 -22.82 -16.40 14.29
CA ARG A 185 -22.41 -17.17 15.47
C ARG A 185 -22.42 -18.66 15.14
N ASN A 186 -21.30 -19.33 15.31
CA ASN A 186 -21.10 -20.73 14.90
C ASN A 186 -20.63 -21.68 16.02
N LYS A 187 -20.78 -21.30 17.28
CA LYS A 187 -20.32 -22.15 18.42
C LYS A 187 -21.16 -23.40 18.62
N ASN A 188 -22.43 -23.38 18.21
CA ASN A 188 -23.32 -24.53 18.26
C ASN A 188 -24.46 -24.39 17.22
N ALA A 189 -25.21 -25.47 17.00
CA ALA A 189 -26.26 -25.52 15.99
C ALA A 189 -27.40 -24.49 16.21
N ASP A 190 -27.73 -24.17 17.47
CA ASP A 190 -28.79 -23.21 17.77
C ASP A 190 -28.35 -21.78 17.39
N GLN A 191 -27.09 -21.39 17.68
CA GLN A 191 -26.57 -20.11 17.29
C GLN A 191 -26.48 -19.94 15.77
N ILE A 192 -26.19 -21.02 15.04
CA ILE A 192 -26.22 -21.00 13.57
C ILE A 192 -27.63 -20.71 13.09
N ARG A 193 -28.64 -21.47 13.59
CA ARG A 193 -30.04 -21.25 13.21
C ARG A 193 -30.52 -19.83 13.55
N GLU A 194 -30.19 -19.32 14.74
CA GLU A 194 -30.53 -17.94 15.14
C GLU A 194 -29.86 -16.91 14.18
N SER A 195 -28.61 -17.13 13.79
CA SER A 195 -27.90 -16.23 12.86
C SER A 195 -28.53 -16.27 11.47
N VAL A 196 -28.92 -17.44 10.98
CA VAL A 196 -29.62 -17.61 9.69
C VAL A 196 -30.97 -16.88 9.69
N GLU A 197 -31.76 -17.06 10.71
CA GLU A 197 -33.07 -16.38 10.81
C GLU A 197 -32.90 -14.85 10.95
N LEU A 198 -31.90 -14.38 11.69
CA LEU A 198 -31.57 -12.97 11.76
C LEU A 198 -31.21 -12.40 10.38
N VAL A 199 -30.27 -13.03 9.67
CA VAL A 199 -29.84 -12.60 8.33
C VAL A 199 -31.01 -12.62 7.36
N LYS A 200 -31.83 -13.67 7.35
CA LYS A 200 -33.04 -13.78 6.52
C LYS A 200 -33.97 -12.57 6.73
N GLY A 201 -34.27 -12.24 7.99
CA GLY A 201 -35.12 -11.10 8.31
C GLY A 201 -34.49 -9.74 7.96
N MET A 202 -33.17 -9.67 7.87
CA MET A 202 -32.46 -8.46 7.45
C MET A 202 -32.42 -8.33 5.94
N ILE A 203 -32.26 -9.41 5.18
CA ILE A 203 -32.26 -9.39 3.71
C ILE A 203 -33.52 -8.72 3.17
N GLU A 204 -34.67 -9.00 3.76
CA GLU A 204 -35.98 -8.42 3.36
C GLU A 204 -36.01 -6.87 3.48
N LYS A 205 -35.15 -6.29 4.32
CA LYS A 205 -35.10 -4.84 4.63
C LYS A 205 -33.88 -4.13 4.06
N THR A 206 -33.07 -4.85 3.31
CA THR A 206 -31.74 -4.39 2.83
C THR A 206 -31.76 -4.24 1.31
N GLN A 207 -31.06 -3.26 0.79
CA GLN A 207 -30.92 -3.00 -0.64
C GLN A 207 -29.59 -3.49 -1.20
N ILE A 208 -28.60 -3.65 -0.33
CA ILE A 208 -27.23 -4.07 -0.70
C ILE A 208 -26.79 -5.14 0.28
N ILE A 209 -26.22 -6.23 -0.23
CA ILE A 209 -25.48 -7.22 0.56
C ILE A 209 -24.02 -7.08 0.16
N ALA A 210 -23.15 -6.77 1.13
CA ALA A 210 -21.72 -6.66 0.91
C ALA A 210 -21.00 -7.79 1.65
N LEU A 211 -20.28 -8.62 0.90
CA LEU A 211 -19.48 -9.71 1.43
C LEU A 211 -18.03 -9.23 1.53
N PRO A 212 -17.53 -8.89 2.73
CA PRO A 212 -16.17 -8.41 2.86
C PRO A 212 -15.15 -9.55 2.72
N GLY A 213 -13.91 -9.20 2.40
CA GLY A 213 -12.81 -10.14 2.29
C GLY A 213 -12.30 -10.65 3.65
N GLY A 214 -11.27 -11.48 3.61
CA GLY A 214 -10.60 -12.00 4.79
C GLY A 214 -9.42 -12.88 4.41
N PHE A 215 -8.52 -13.13 5.36
CA PHE A 215 -7.30 -13.90 5.10
C PHE A 215 -7.46 -15.39 5.36
N SER A 216 -8.13 -15.76 6.44
CA SER A 216 -8.17 -17.16 6.82
C SER A 216 -9.25 -17.90 6.07
N GLY A 217 -8.82 -18.64 5.08
CA GLY A 217 -9.66 -19.53 4.35
C GLY A 217 -10.69 -18.83 3.44
N GLY A 218 -10.51 -17.53 3.12
CA GLY A 218 -11.36 -16.78 2.19
C GLY A 218 -11.08 -17.07 0.74
N ASP A 219 -9.82 -17.32 0.43
CA ASP A 219 -9.31 -17.28 -0.94
C ASP A 219 -9.10 -18.66 -1.57
N GLU A 220 -9.26 -19.74 -0.82
CA GLU A 220 -9.01 -21.11 -1.26
C GLU A 220 -10.26 -21.99 -1.05
N PRO A 221 -10.31 -23.23 -1.61
CA PRO A 221 -11.50 -24.09 -1.56
C PRO A 221 -12.09 -24.31 -0.17
N GLU A 222 -11.30 -24.17 0.87
CA GLU A 222 -11.70 -24.27 2.27
C GLU A 222 -12.15 -22.93 2.90
N GLY A 223 -12.26 -21.88 2.09
CA GLY A 223 -12.51 -20.51 2.52
C GLY A 223 -13.87 -20.19 3.10
N SER A 224 -13.99 -18.94 3.61
CA SER A 224 -15.24 -18.45 4.24
C SER A 224 -16.44 -18.45 3.29
N ALA A 225 -16.23 -18.44 1.97
CA ALA A 225 -17.28 -18.62 0.98
C ALA A 225 -18.05 -19.94 1.18
N LYS A 226 -17.41 -20.99 1.66
CA LYS A 226 -18.01 -22.27 2.03
C LYS A 226 -19.10 -22.09 3.09
N PHE A 227 -18.91 -21.24 4.08
CA PHE A 227 -19.88 -20.96 5.12
C PHE A 227 -21.06 -20.12 4.65
N ILE A 228 -20.90 -19.40 3.54
CA ILE A 228 -21.96 -18.59 2.92
C ILE A 228 -22.91 -19.49 2.11
N VAL A 229 -22.38 -20.54 1.49
CA VAL A 229 -23.09 -21.45 0.58
C VAL A 229 -23.74 -22.61 1.32
N SER A 230 -23.25 -22.99 2.49
CA SER A 230 -23.76 -24.09 3.32
C SER A 230 -24.96 -23.69 4.16
#